data_52fa84da3248afa235c752b59c7dbda3
#
_entry.id   52fa84da3248afa235c752b59c7dbda3
#
_cell.length_a   1.000
_cell.length_b   1.000
_cell.length_c   1.000
_cell.angle_alpha   90.00
_cell.angle_beta   90.00
_cell.angle_gamma   90.00
#
_symmetry.space_group_name_H-M   'P 1'
#
loop_
_entity.id
_entity.type
_entity.pdbx_description
1 polymer ?
#
loop_
_entity_poly.entity_id
_entity_poly.type
_entity_poly.pdbx_seq_one_letter_code
_entity_poly.pdbx_strand_id
1 'polypeptide(L)'
;MQKGILFCLVIVWLIYSPFLAAQTQGLDWTIYSSQQALSIENYMQYKYFPTAGTNLIISSKSNLENRLNFNQEAKNADLNVGFQIARKKFLHTLSSGYLTFYDASDLEPSAYVNKTATLGYQINYTPVESLNIGIFSKGIFRNEQDRYVSGNLLSSEGYWIGSDIHYATYFSNSIAGIGTIGERKKMDWESFDFAQVNANYNFYSNYLNVDCLANYSYRSEDIYILTAPRQNENRSNYSLSDNQLRRNLTFAGSVQYYPDDKVQIQLRDDYSQRKTSYSQNEIRNSTDYYNLAQLQFDYQLFPSLVWQNNLRHTYAIKDYYYGLNTRHTENRHFGSRVNWEYSDNDSLIVDYAIDLQIIKFPEDNNQWDNDLLSHNLLWGWKHYWHERILLGNWFGYGFSKDVYLDSLLSANNKRINSWTLSPECNILLGDRLAFFQVYKIRADYSNYIYKTGKSNTLYRQLSYQYDLVFDTYPLIARSLDPRWLKLPFRNSPDNAFMIDLGFAYEENQYAQKRKEFYELQTKNRRWTANIDFRYDIRTFYFSFSPQYSWGTWQELTFNLNFAWLFNNNSLLEFKLSPFIDDFEEIEPLSLHNFSINKFFRCVKQCSESADWRLSTTLKLRF
;
A
#
# COMPACT_ATOMS: atom_id res chain seq x y z
N MET A 1 26.64 -16.74 8.94
CA MET A 1 25.46 -17.59 8.83
C MET A 1 25.26 -18.55 10.02
N GLN A 2 26.20 -19.41 10.39
CA GLN A 2 26.05 -20.39 11.50
C GLN A 2 25.73 -19.76 12.87
N LYS A 3 26.32 -18.62 13.24
CA LYS A 3 26.07 -17.96 14.53
C LYS A 3 24.64 -17.36 14.65
N GLY A 4 24.05 -16.94 13.54
CA GLY A 4 22.67 -16.42 13.52
C GLY A 4 21.63 -17.53 13.69
N ILE A 5 21.87 -18.69 13.07
CA ILE A 5 20.98 -19.86 13.20
C ILE A 5 21.02 -20.43 14.63
N LEU A 6 22.20 -20.45 15.27
CA LEU A 6 22.35 -20.89 16.65
C LEU A 6 21.64 -19.96 17.64
N PHE A 7 21.70 -18.64 17.42
CA PHE A 7 20.98 -17.65 18.22
C PHE A 7 19.46 -17.79 18.07
N CYS A 8 18.98 -18.04 16.85
CA CYS A 8 17.56 -18.33 16.60
C CYS A 8 17.11 -19.63 17.27
N LEU A 9 17.91 -20.69 17.24
CA LEU A 9 17.61 -21.95 17.92
C LEU A 9 17.61 -21.82 19.45
N VAL A 10 18.49 -21.01 20.00
CA VAL A 10 18.53 -20.71 21.45
C VAL A 10 17.30 -19.90 21.88
N ILE A 11 16.85 -18.94 21.08
CA ILE A 11 15.60 -18.19 21.35
C ILE A 11 14.39 -19.13 21.26
N VAL A 12 14.31 -19.99 20.26
CA VAL A 12 13.25 -21.00 20.14
C VAL A 12 13.27 -21.96 21.33
N TRP A 13 14.46 -22.37 21.81
CA TRP A 13 14.60 -23.25 22.97
C TRP A 13 14.26 -22.56 24.29
N LEU A 14 14.58 -21.28 24.46
CA LEU A 14 14.17 -20.47 25.61
C LEU A 14 12.65 -20.22 25.65
N ILE A 15 11.99 -20.18 24.50
CA ILE A 15 10.53 -20.04 24.38
C ILE A 15 9.82 -21.37 24.73
N TYR A 16 10.45 -22.52 24.48
CA TYR A 16 9.91 -23.85 24.82
C TYR A 16 10.13 -24.30 26.29
N SER A 17 10.86 -23.52 27.07
CA SER A 17 11.02 -23.76 28.52
C SER A 17 9.71 -23.36 29.28
N PRO A 18 9.42 -23.84 30.49
CA PRO A 18 8.10 -24.10 31.10
C PRO A 18 7.19 -22.89 31.40
N PHE A 19 7.17 -21.89 30.56
CA PHE A 19 6.20 -20.79 30.61
C PHE A 19 4.83 -21.11 30.01
N LEU A 20 4.48 -22.37 29.87
CA LEU A 20 3.24 -22.91 29.27
C LEU A 20 1.93 -22.53 30.00
N ALA A 21 1.99 -21.77 31.10
CA ALA A 21 0.79 -21.28 31.78
C ALA A 21 0.40 -19.82 31.44
N ALA A 22 1.13 -19.17 30.56
CA ALA A 22 0.92 -17.78 30.21
C ALA A 22 0.20 -17.64 28.85
N GLN A 23 -0.79 -16.76 28.76
CA GLN A 23 -1.43 -16.43 27.49
C GLN A 23 -0.47 -15.58 26.63
N THR A 24 0.30 -16.22 25.77
CA THR A 24 1.09 -15.52 24.74
C THR A 24 0.16 -15.02 23.62
N GLN A 25 0.32 -13.79 23.18
CA GLN A 25 -0.55 -13.22 22.14
C GLN A 25 0.02 -13.32 20.72
N GLY A 26 1.30 -13.54 20.55
CA GLY A 26 1.87 -13.80 19.25
C GLY A 26 3.38 -13.60 19.14
N LEU A 27 3.95 -14.34 18.22
CA LEU A 27 5.30 -14.19 17.69
C LEU A 27 5.18 -14.09 16.18
N ASP A 28 5.59 -12.96 15.62
CA ASP A 28 5.65 -12.77 14.17
C ASP A 28 7.12 -12.68 13.74
N TRP A 29 7.47 -13.49 12.78
CA TRP A 29 8.81 -13.54 12.22
C TRP A 29 8.77 -13.49 10.72
N THR A 30 9.49 -12.55 10.11
CA THR A 30 9.57 -12.41 8.66
C THR A 30 11.04 -12.27 8.26
N ILE A 31 11.47 -13.13 7.35
CA ILE A 31 12.78 -13.04 6.71
C ILE A 31 12.55 -12.74 5.24
N TYR A 32 13.16 -11.68 4.76
CA TYR A 32 13.18 -11.31 3.35
C TYR A 32 14.62 -11.30 2.86
N SER A 33 14.90 -11.98 1.77
CA SER A 33 16.21 -11.99 1.13
C SER A 33 16.09 -11.78 -0.37
N SER A 34 16.93 -10.91 -0.91
CA SER A 34 17.18 -10.73 -2.34
C SER A 34 18.68 -10.70 -2.60
N GLN A 35 19.13 -10.70 -3.87
CA GLN A 35 20.55 -10.53 -4.20
C GLN A 35 21.12 -9.20 -3.71
N GLN A 36 20.27 -8.18 -3.59
CA GLN A 36 20.68 -6.82 -3.24
C GLN A 36 20.52 -6.49 -1.76
N ALA A 37 19.69 -7.24 -1.03
CA ALA A 37 19.42 -6.98 0.37
C ALA A 37 18.98 -8.24 1.14
N LEU A 38 19.41 -8.33 2.38
CA LEU A 38 18.87 -9.26 3.38
C LEU A 38 18.16 -8.44 4.45
N SER A 39 16.89 -8.71 4.66
CA SER A 39 16.11 -8.11 5.75
C SER A 39 15.51 -9.19 6.64
N ILE A 40 15.68 -9.06 7.94
CA ILE A 40 15.12 -9.96 8.94
C ILE A 40 14.31 -9.12 9.91
N GLU A 41 13.00 -9.29 9.92
CA GLU A 41 12.11 -8.65 10.88
C GLU A 41 11.62 -9.67 11.90
N ASN A 42 11.62 -9.27 13.14
CA ASN A 42 11.11 -10.07 14.26
C ASN A 42 10.21 -9.19 15.13
N TYR A 43 9.04 -9.68 15.44
CA TYR A 43 8.13 -9.09 16.39
C TYR A 43 7.63 -10.15 17.35
N MET A 44 7.78 -9.90 18.67
CA MET A 44 7.30 -10.75 19.73
C MET A 44 6.46 -9.93 20.70
N GLN A 45 5.30 -10.44 21.05
CA GLN A 45 4.47 -9.88 22.11
C GLN A 45 4.05 -10.99 23.07
N TYR A 46 4.31 -10.76 24.35
CA TYR A 46 3.96 -11.65 25.44
C TYR A 46 3.12 -10.91 26.47
N LYS A 47 2.00 -11.48 26.87
CA LYS A 47 1.15 -10.99 27.95
C LYS A 47 0.99 -12.05 29.02
N TYR A 48 1.24 -11.67 30.26
CA TYR A 48 1.08 -12.51 31.43
C TYR A 48 0.17 -11.84 32.45
N PHE A 49 -0.78 -12.57 33.00
CA PHE A 49 -1.77 -12.11 33.97
C PHE A 49 -1.50 -12.80 35.31
N PRO A 50 -0.62 -12.27 36.17
CA PRO A 50 -0.27 -12.90 37.45
C PRO A 50 -1.45 -12.96 38.40
N THR A 51 -2.32 -11.97 38.41
CA THR A 51 -3.55 -11.91 39.20
C THR A 51 -4.64 -11.14 38.45
N ALA A 52 -5.89 -11.26 38.92
CA ALA A 52 -6.97 -10.44 38.39
C ALA A 52 -6.63 -8.94 38.56
N GLY A 53 -6.62 -8.21 37.44
CA GLY A 53 -6.30 -6.77 37.39
C GLY A 53 -4.82 -6.43 37.32
N THR A 54 -3.93 -7.43 37.20
CA THR A 54 -2.51 -7.17 36.89
C THR A 54 -2.11 -7.80 35.56
N ASN A 55 -1.24 -7.11 34.80
CA ASN A 55 -0.85 -7.52 33.48
C ASN A 55 0.62 -7.15 33.23
N LEU A 56 1.42 -8.11 32.81
CA LEU A 56 2.79 -7.90 32.35
C LEU A 56 2.82 -8.05 30.82
N ILE A 57 3.28 -7.01 30.14
CA ILE A 57 3.41 -6.99 28.69
C ILE A 57 4.88 -6.85 28.35
N ILE A 58 5.39 -7.76 27.55
CA ILE A 58 6.73 -7.69 26.98
C ILE A 58 6.57 -7.68 25.47
N SER A 59 7.09 -6.67 24.80
CA SER A 59 7.15 -6.62 23.35
C SER A 59 8.56 -6.35 22.87
N SER A 60 8.95 -7.04 21.82
CA SER A 60 10.24 -6.86 21.17
C SER A 60 10.03 -6.78 19.67
N LYS A 61 10.66 -5.79 19.05
CA LYS A 61 10.75 -5.66 17.59
C LYS A 61 12.21 -5.52 17.21
N SER A 62 12.65 -6.29 16.24
CA SER A 62 13.98 -6.11 15.67
C SER A 62 13.94 -6.20 14.15
N ASN A 63 14.78 -5.41 13.50
CA ASN A 63 15.02 -5.44 12.07
C ASN A 63 16.52 -5.41 11.82
N LEU A 64 16.97 -6.30 10.95
CA LEU A 64 18.31 -6.33 10.39
C LEU A 64 18.15 -6.15 8.88
N GLU A 65 18.76 -5.13 8.32
CA GLU A 65 18.82 -4.89 6.90
C GLU A 65 20.30 -4.79 6.45
N ASN A 66 20.69 -5.60 5.48
CA ASN A 66 21.99 -5.56 4.88
C ASN A 66 21.84 -5.35 3.37
N ARG A 67 22.31 -4.22 2.84
CA ARG A 67 22.29 -3.87 1.42
C ARG A 67 23.64 -4.17 0.82
N LEU A 68 23.75 -5.32 0.19
CA LEU A 68 25.00 -5.85 -0.35
C LEU A 68 25.63 -4.95 -1.42
N ASN A 69 24.81 -4.28 -2.24
CA ASN A 69 25.30 -3.41 -3.32
C ASN A 69 25.94 -2.11 -2.82
N PHE A 70 25.66 -1.71 -1.58
CA PHE A 70 26.18 -0.46 -0.99
C PHE A 70 27.05 -0.69 0.23
N ASN A 71 27.35 -1.96 0.57
CA ASN A 71 28.00 -2.34 1.82
C ASN A 71 27.39 -1.61 3.02
N GLN A 72 26.07 -1.46 2.99
CA GLN A 72 25.32 -0.79 4.05
C GLN A 72 24.66 -1.81 4.95
N GLU A 73 24.90 -1.71 6.23
CA GLU A 73 24.27 -2.54 7.27
C GLU A 73 23.44 -1.66 8.22
N ALA A 74 22.14 -1.91 8.30
CA ALA A 74 21.26 -1.26 9.26
C ALA A 74 20.65 -2.29 10.21
N LYS A 75 20.72 -2.02 11.52
CA LYS A 75 20.14 -2.86 12.58
C LYS A 75 19.30 -2.01 13.50
N ASN A 76 18.12 -2.49 13.81
CA ASN A 76 17.24 -1.85 14.78
C ASN A 76 16.68 -2.92 15.72
N ALA A 77 16.73 -2.66 17.01
CA ALA A 77 16.08 -3.49 18.01
C ALA A 77 15.39 -2.63 19.05
N ASP A 78 14.12 -2.92 19.32
CA ASP A 78 13.26 -2.25 20.29
C ASP A 78 12.70 -3.29 21.26
N LEU A 79 12.96 -3.11 22.55
CA LEU A 79 12.44 -3.94 23.63
C LEU A 79 11.63 -3.06 24.57
N ASN A 80 10.36 -3.41 24.76
CA ASN A 80 9.47 -2.72 25.68
C ASN A 80 8.93 -3.70 26.72
N VAL A 81 8.96 -3.30 27.98
CA VAL A 81 8.39 -4.03 29.11
C VAL A 81 7.41 -3.11 29.81
N GLY A 82 6.16 -3.56 29.94
CA GLY A 82 5.09 -2.83 30.60
C GLY A 82 4.46 -3.67 31.71
N PHE A 83 4.33 -3.08 32.89
CA PHE A 83 3.59 -3.66 33.99
C PHE A 83 2.37 -2.81 34.30
N GLN A 84 1.20 -3.42 34.23
CA GLN A 84 -0.10 -2.74 34.42
C GLN A 84 -0.80 -3.26 35.66
N ILE A 85 -1.38 -2.35 36.41
CA ILE A 85 -2.21 -2.64 37.59
C ILE A 85 -3.54 -1.88 37.43
N ALA A 86 -4.63 -2.61 37.32
CA ALA A 86 -5.97 -2.04 37.34
C ALA A 86 -6.52 -2.04 38.76
N ARG A 87 -6.93 -0.86 39.25
CA ARG A 87 -7.58 -0.69 40.56
C ARG A 87 -8.80 0.18 40.43
N LYS A 88 -10.00 -0.40 40.50
CA LYS A 88 -11.27 0.31 40.36
C LYS A 88 -11.28 1.14 39.07
N LYS A 89 -11.18 2.47 39.23
CA LYS A 89 -11.24 3.47 38.15
C LYS A 89 -9.86 3.89 37.62
N PHE A 90 -8.77 3.30 38.15
CA PHE A 90 -7.40 3.65 37.79
C PHE A 90 -6.70 2.48 37.12
N LEU A 91 -6.00 2.77 36.03
CA LEU A 91 -5.02 1.88 35.40
C LEU A 91 -3.64 2.51 35.51
N HIS A 92 -2.77 1.89 36.27
CA HIS A 92 -1.36 2.27 36.43
C HIS A 92 -0.51 1.45 35.49
N THR A 93 0.37 2.09 34.72
CA THR A 93 1.32 1.42 33.84
C THR A 93 2.73 1.91 34.13
N LEU A 94 3.60 1.01 34.54
CA LEU A 94 5.04 1.23 34.59
C LEU A 94 5.64 0.63 33.31
N SER A 95 6.42 1.40 32.57
CA SER A 95 7.01 0.95 31.30
C SER A 95 8.50 1.22 31.27
N SER A 96 9.25 0.30 30.68
CA SER A 96 10.66 0.46 30.37
C SER A 96 10.88 0.05 28.93
N GLY A 97 11.64 0.85 28.19
CA GLY A 97 11.97 0.59 26.80
C GLY A 97 13.47 0.70 26.56
N TYR A 98 13.96 -0.09 25.63
CA TYR A 98 15.34 0.00 25.15
C TYR A 98 15.35 -0.14 23.63
N LEU A 99 15.81 0.92 22.96
CA LEU A 99 15.97 0.98 21.51
C LEU A 99 17.45 1.03 21.18
N THR A 100 17.90 0.22 20.26
CA THR A 100 19.21 0.34 19.64
C THR A 100 19.06 0.44 18.12
N PHE A 101 19.77 1.38 17.53
CA PHE A 101 19.85 1.59 16.11
C PHE A 101 21.33 1.60 15.70
N TYR A 102 21.65 0.90 14.63
CA TYR A 102 22.98 0.82 14.04
C TYR A 102 22.85 1.03 12.53
N ASP A 103 23.67 1.89 11.98
CA ASP A 103 23.76 2.14 10.54
C ASP A 103 25.23 2.33 10.16
N ALA A 104 25.72 1.51 9.26
CA ALA A 104 27.07 1.56 8.75
C ALA A 104 27.06 1.54 7.22
N SER A 105 27.92 2.35 6.63
CA SER A 105 28.13 2.45 5.18
C SER A 105 29.60 2.66 4.91
N ASP A 106 30.12 2.07 3.85
CA ASP A 106 31.51 2.29 3.40
C ASP A 106 31.77 3.75 2.99
N LEU A 107 30.72 4.55 2.80
CA LEU A 107 30.82 5.97 2.44
C LEU A 107 31.06 6.88 3.65
N GLU A 108 30.90 6.35 4.87
CA GLU A 108 31.03 7.13 6.11
C GLU A 108 32.24 6.69 6.94
N PRO A 109 32.95 7.61 7.61
CA PRO A 109 34.17 7.28 8.37
C PRO A 109 33.90 6.38 9.58
N SER A 110 32.68 6.37 10.12
CA SER A 110 32.28 5.48 11.21
C SER A 110 30.81 5.11 11.16
N ALA A 111 30.47 3.97 11.78
CA ALA A 111 29.09 3.57 11.93
C ALA A 111 28.33 4.52 12.87
N TYR A 112 27.11 4.85 12.51
CA TYR A 112 26.18 5.55 13.41
C TYR A 112 25.53 4.53 14.36
N VAL A 113 25.61 4.78 15.64
CA VAL A 113 24.98 3.95 16.67
C VAL A 113 24.17 4.83 17.60
N ASN A 114 22.90 4.51 17.77
CA ASN A 114 22.00 5.18 18.73
C ASN A 114 21.45 4.12 19.70
N LYS A 115 21.61 4.35 20.98
CA LYS A 115 21.08 3.52 22.06
C LYS A 115 20.21 4.41 22.95
N THR A 116 18.92 4.12 23.02
CA THR A 116 17.97 4.90 23.82
C THR A 116 17.30 4.00 24.85
N ALA A 117 17.44 4.35 26.11
CA ALA A 117 16.71 3.73 27.22
C ALA A 117 15.61 4.67 27.70
N THR A 118 14.44 4.12 28.00
CA THR A 118 13.31 4.87 28.56
C THR A 118 12.77 4.20 29.79
N LEU A 119 12.36 5.00 30.77
CA LEU A 119 11.62 4.54 31.94
C LEU A 119 10.42 5.46 32.13
N GLY A 120 9.21 4.91 32.14
CA GLY A 120 7.99 5.70 32.15
C GLY A 120 6.94 5.18 33.10
N TYR A 121 6.11 6.10 33.55
CA TYR A 121 4.93 5.84 34.32
C TYR A 121 3.74 6.54 33.69
N GLN A 122 2.63 5.81 33.59
CA GLN A 122 1.35 6.33 33.09
C GLN A 122 0.23 5.95 34.07
N ILE A 123 -0.67 6.87 34.28
CA ILE A 123 -1.91 6.66 35.01
C ILE A 123 -3.08 7.04 34.12
N ASN A 124 -4.03 6.12 33.95
CA ASN A 124 -5.31 6.38 33.29
C ASN A 124 -6.41 6.34 34.36
N TYR A 125 -7.24 7.36 34.38
CA TYR A 125 -8.36 7.52 35.31
C TYR A 125 -9.67 7.53 34.54
N THR A 126 -10.56 6.61 34.83
CA THR A 126 -11.89 6.47 34.21
C THR A 126 -12.97 6.72 35.27
N PRO A 127 -13.30 7.98 35.58
CA PRO A 127 -14.27 8.30 36.63
C PRO A 127 -15.69 7.81 36.30
N VAL A 128 -16.05 7.87 35.02
CA VAL A 128 -17.27 7.33 34.43
C VAL A 128 -16.92 6.63 33.12
N GLU A 129 -17.77 5.76 32.63
CA GLU A 129 -17.51 4.98 31.41
C GLU A 129 -17.24 5.85 30.17
N SER A 130 -17.84 7.05 30.17
CA SER A 130 -17.71 8.02 29.08
C SER A 130 -16.45 8.88 29.12
N LEU A 131 -15.67 8.88 30.22
CA LEU A 131 -14.53 9.78 30.41
C LEU A 131 -13.28 9.00 30.82
N ASN A 132 -12.23 9.15 30.02
CA ASN A 132 -10.89 8.64 30.33
C ASN A 132 -9.89 9.81 30.32
N ILE A 133 -9.07 9.88 31.37
CA ILE A 133 -8.02 10.89 31.53
C ILE A 133 -6.71 10.14 31.73
N GLY A 134 -5.74 10.33 30.85
CA GLY A 134 -4.41 9.77 30.91
C GLY A 134 -3.35 10.83 31.21
N ILE A 135 -2.38 10.49 32.02
CA ILE A 135 -1.17 11.31 32.26
C ILE A 135 0.02 10.37 32.22
N PHE A 136 1.07 10.74 31.50
CA PHE A 136 2.30 9.98 31.46
C PHE A 136 3.53 10.85 31.65
N SER A 137 4.58 10.22 32.16
CA SER A 137 5.92 10.81 32.25
C SER A 137 6.96 9.72 31.96
N LYS A 138 7.93 10.02 31.11
CA LYS A 138 9.05 9.13 30.75
C LYS A 138 10.38 9.87 30.86
N GLY A 139 11.34 9.26 31.54
CA GLY A 139 12.75 9.64 31.42
C GLY A 139 13.36 8.99 30.19
N ILE A 140 14.24 9.69 29.51
CA ILE A 140 14.91 9.24 28.27
C ILE A 140 16.41 9.43 28.45
N PHE A 141 17.17 8.38 28.16
CA PHE A 141 18.63 8.38 28.16
C PHE A 141 19.09 7.88 26.81
N ARG A 142 19.86 8.69 26.09
CA ARG A 142 20.33 8.40 24.74
C ARG A 142 21.84 8.51 24.66
N ASN A 143 22.46 7.52 24.05
CA ASN A 143 23.87 7.53 23.68
C ASN A 143 23.99 7.32 22.18
N GLU A 144 24.65 8.22 21.48
CA GLU A 144 24.90 8.15 20.05
C GLU A 144 26.40 8.11 19.77
N GLN A 145 26.80 7.26 18.83
CA GLN A 145 28.14 7.28 18.27
C GLN A 145 28.18 8.25 17.11
N ASP A 146 29.18 9.13 17.10
CA ASP A 146 29.39 10.11 16.05
C ASP A 146 29.64 9.40 14.69
N ARG A 147 29.01 9.92 13.66
CA ARG A 147 29.13 9.48 12.27
C ARG A 147 30.46 9.91 11.64
N TYR A 148 30.99 11.04 12.07
CA TYR A 148 32.17 11.68 11.47
C TYR A 148 33.47 11.35 12.21
N VAL A 149 33.39 11.03 13.50
CA VAL A 149 34.57 10.75 14.32
C VAL A 149 34.37 9.45 15.09
N SER A 150 35.19 8.44 14.76
CA SER A 150 35.15 7.16 15.44
C SER A 150 35.48 7.29 16.93
N GLY A 151 34.67 6.67 17.77
CA GLY A 151 34.84 6.69 19.23
C GLY A 151 34.30 7.95 19.93
N ASN A 152 33.79 8.93 19.23
CA ASN A 152 33.11 10.07 19.84
C ASN A 152 31.68 9.69 20.23
N LEU A 153 31.40 9.71 21.52
CA LEU A 153 30.07 9.41 22.09
C LEU A 153 29.37 10.70 22.47
N LEU A 154 28.17 10.87 21.96
CA LEU A 154 27.25 11.96 22.29
C LEU A 154 26.17 11.41 23.22
N SER A 155 26.09 11.93 24.42
CA SER A 155 25.09 11.52 25.42
C SER A 155 24.07 12.61 25.62
N SER A 156 22.80 12.25 25.67
CA SER A 156 21.70 13.15 25.97
C SER A 156 20.74 12.50 26.94
N GLU A 157 20.25 13.28 27.86
CA GLU A 157 19.19 12.88 28.77
C GLU A 157 18.03 13.86 28.67
N GLY A 158 16.85 13.40 29.01
CA GLY A 158 15.68 14.24 28.93
C GLY A 158 14.42 13.57 29.44
N TYR A 159 13.32 14.22 29.14
CA TYR A 159 12.01 13.74 29.56
C TYR A 159 10.98 13.86 28.44
N TRP A 160 9.95 13.02 28.55
CA TRP A 160 8.76 13.09 27.72
C TRP A 160 7.53 12.97 28.63
N ILE A 161 6.74 14.03 28.69
CA ILE A 161 5.53 14.10 29.51
C ILE A 161 4.33 14.36 28.61
N GLY A 162 3.17 13.88 29.01
CA GLY A 162 1.96 14.18 28.27
C GLY A 162 0.70 13.83 29.05
N SER A 163 -0.41 14.29 28.49
CA SER A 163 -1.76 13.99 28.97
C SER A 163 -2.69 13.76 27.80
N ASP A 164 -3.66 12.91 28.01
CA ASP A 164 -4.78 12.68 27.11
C ASP A 164 -6.11 12.69 27.86
N ILE A 165 -7.12 13.22 27.21
CA ILE A 165 -8.50 13.22 27.72
C ILE A 165 -9.38 12.71 26.59
N HIS A 166 -10.15 11.68 26.86
CA HIS A 166 -11.14 11.14 25.94
C HIS A 166 -12.51 11.13 26.60
N TYR A 167 -13.44 11.82 25.99
CA TYR A 167 -14.85 11.82 26.39
C TYR A 167 -15.70 11.32 25.25
N ALA A 168 -16.55 10.33 25.52
CA ALA A 168 -17.52 9.83 24.55
C ALA A 168 -18.88 9.69 25.23
N THR A 169 -19.93 10.18 24.61
CA THR A 169 -21.30 10.04 25.07
C THR A 169 -22.13 9.29 24.05
N TYR A 170 -22.99 8.43 24.54
CA TYR A 170 -23.83 7.56 23.73
C TYR A 170 -25.28 7.97 23.94
N PHE A 171 -25.98 8.25 22.85
CA PHE A 171 -27.40 8.42 22.79
C PHE A 171 -28.03 7.22 22.07
N SER A 172 -29.34 7.09 22.07
CA SER A 172 -29.99 5.94 21.42
C SER A 172 -29.52 5.68 19.98
N ASN A 173 -29.26 6.75 19.22
CA ASN A 173 -28.95 6.68 17.79
C ASN A 173 -27.69 7.45 17.43
N SER A 174 -26.92 7.96 18.40
CA SER A 174 -25.74 8.74 18.10
C SER A 174 -24.62 8.55 19.12
N ILE A 175 -23.40 8.79 18.64
CA ILE A 175 -22.19 8.80 19.44
C ILE A 175 -21.50 10.13 19.19
N ALA A 176 -21.17 10.83 20.25
CA ALA A 176 -20.35 12.04 20.18
C ALA A 176 -19.11 11.86 21.05
N GLY A 177 -17.94 12.18 20.51
CA GLY A 177 -16.69 12.06 21.23
C GLY A 177 -15.80 13.28 21.02
N ILE A 178 -15.01 13.57 22.04
CA ILE A 178 -13.92 14.54 21.96
C ILE A 178 -12.70 13.95 22.66
N GLY A 179 -11.54 14.07 21.99
CA GLY A 179 -10.26 13.65 22.53
C GLY A 179 -9.24 14.78 22.44
N THR A 180 -8.44 14.94 23.46
CA THR A 180 -7.32 15.87 23.46
C THR A 180 -6.05 15.15 23.88
N ILE A 181 -4.94 15.49 23.25
CA ILE A 181 -3.61 14.99 23.59
C ILE A 181 -2.68 16.19 23.68
N GLY A 182 -1.89 16.24 24.74
CA GLY A 182 -0.83 17.22 24.90
C GLY A 182 0.47 16.53 25.31
N GLU A 183 1.56 16.81 24.62
CA GLU A 183 2.85 16.19 24.85
C GLU A 183 3.99 17.20 24.77
N ARG A 184 4.99 17.01 25.61
CA ARG A 184 6.26 17.72 25.55
C ARG A 184 7.42 16.74 25.71
N LYS A 185 8.35 16.78 24.78
CA LYS A 185 9.63 16.09 24.87
C LYS A 185 10.75 17.12 24.90
N LYS A 186 11.71 16.95 25.78
CA LYS A 186 12.88 17.79 25.87
C LYS A 186 14.12 16.97 26.14
N MET A 187 15.08 17.11 25.24
CA MET A 187 16.42 16.54 25.33
C MET A 187 17.42 17.61 24.85
N ASP A 188 18.73 17.35 24.94
CA ASP A 188 19.76 18.33 24.54
C ASP A 188 19.68 18.73 23.07
N TRP A 189 19.36 17.77 22.17
CA TRP A 189 19.26 18.00 20.72
C TRP A 189 18.00 17.43 20.07
N GLU A 190 16.95 17.26 20.84
CA GLU A 190 15.63 16.91 20.35
C GLU A 190 14.59 17.47 21.30
N SER A 191 13.80 18.42 20.83
CA SER A 191 12.66 18.89 21.61
C SER A 191 11.44 19.09 20.74
N PHE A 192 10.27 18.78 21.28
CA PHE A 192 9.01 19.13 20.66
C PHE A 192 7.91 19.38 21.68
N ASP A 193 7.01 20.27 21.30
CA ASP A 193 5.69 20.44 21.91
C ASP A 193 4.64 19.98 20.91
N PHE A 194 3.69 19.14 21.35
CA PHE A 194 2.60 18.64 20.53
C PHE A 194 1.28 18.81 21.26
N ALA A 195 0.26 19.25 20.55
CA ALA A 195 -1.12 19.24 21.01
C ALA A 195 -2.05 18.83 19.89
N GLN A 196 -3.06 18.04 20.22
CA GLN A 196 -4.07 17.58 19.29
C GLN A 196 -5.45 17.59 19.94
N VAL A 197 -6.44 17.97 19.16
CA VAL A 197 -7.86 17.88 19.53
C VAL A 197 -8.58 17.14 18.41
N ASN A 198 -9.31 16.09 18.79
CA ASN A 198 -10.16 15.32 17.88
C ASN A 198 -11.60 15.43 18.36
N ALA A 199 -12.53 15.63 17.45
CA ALA A 199 -13.94 15.55 17.72
C ALA A 199 -14.59 14.66 16.67
N ASN A 200 -15.47 13.78 17.10
CA ASN A 200 -16.25 12.91 16.22
C ASN A 200 -17.72 12.93 16.60
N TYR A 201 -18.55 12.83 15.59
CA TYR A 201 -20.00 12.68 15.74
C TYR A 201 -20.50 11.68 14.73
N ASN A 202 -21.22 10.66 15.20
CA ASN A 202 -21.84 9.65 14.36
C ASN A 202 -23.32 9.53 14.76
N PHE A 203 -24.20 9.60 13.79
CA PHE A 203 -25.62 9.40 13.95
C PHE A 203 -26.11 8.34 12.97
N TYR A 204 -26.89 7.39 13.44
CA TYR A 204 -27.39 6.28 12.65
C TYR A 204 -28.91 6.13 12.80
N SER A 205 -29.60 6.09 11.69
CA SER A 205 -31.03 5.76 11.60
C SER A 205 -31.30 4.97 10.33
N ASN A 206 -32.52 4.46 10.20
CA ASN A 206 -32.91 3.73 8.98
C ASN A 206 -32.89 4.61 7.73
N TYR A 207 -33.00 5.93 7.89
CA TYR A 207 -33.11 6.87 6.77
C TYR A 207 -31.93 7.81 6.62
N LEU A 208 -31.13 7.98 7.68
CA LEU A 208 -30.06 8.98 7.68
C LEU A 208 -28.90 8.52 8.54
N ASN A 209 -27.72 8.45 7.92
CA ASN A 209 -26.46 8.27 8.63
C ASN A 209 -25.61 9.52 8.45
N VAL A 210 -25.02 10.00 9.53
CA VAL A 210 -24.13 11.17 9.53
C VAL A 210 -22.87 10.79 10.28
N ASP A 211 -21.72 10.95 9.62
CA ASP A 211 -20.40 10.76 10.21
C ASP A 211 -19.58 12.05 10.04
N CYS A 212 -19.09 12.59 11.15
CA CYS A 212 -18.25 13.78 11.16
C CYS A 212 -17.02 13.56 12.01
N LEU A 213 -15.87 13.95 11.50
CA LEU A 213 -14.59 13.92 12.18
C LEU A 213 -13.89 15.27 11.99
N ALA A 214 -13.48 15.90 13.07
CA ALA A 214 -12.64 17.08 13.05
C ALA A 214 -11.36 16.83 13.85
N ASN A 215 -10.24 17.22 13.33
CA ASN A 215 -8.95 17.09 14.00
C ASN A 215 -8.14 18.37 13.81
N TYR A 216 -7.62 18.90 14.91
CA TYR A 216 -6.63 19.96 14.90
C TYR A 216 -5.39 19.47 15.62
N SER A 217 -4.21 19.60 15.00
CA SER A 217 -2.95 19.32 15.64
C SER A 217 -1.94 20.45 15.46
N TYR A 218 -1.15 20.63 16.48
CA TYR A 218 -0.07 21.62 16.59
C TYR A 218 1.19 20.88 17.01
N ARG A 219 2.31 21.11 16.33
CA ARG A 219 3.63 20.60 16.70
C ARG A 219 4.69 21.68 16.49
N SER A 220 5.40 22.01 17.54
CA SER A 220 6.61 22.81 17.49
C SER A 220 7.81 21.92 17.77
N GLU A 221 8.81 21.94 16.91
CA GLU A 221 9.98 21.05 16.98
C GLU A 221 11.25 21.81 16.70
N ASP A 222 12.24 21.69 17.59
CA ASP A 222 13.58 22.22 17.36
C ASP A 222 14.36 21.26 16.46
N ILE A 223 14.91 21.78 15.38
CA ILE A 223 15.71 21.03 14.40
C ILE A 223 17.17 21.24 14.71
N TYR A 224 17.85 20.17 15.09
CA TYR A 224 19.29 20.14 15.34
C TYR A 224 19.99 19.44 14.19
N ILE A 225 21.16 19.94 13.82
CA ILE A 225 22.02 19.33 12.80
C ILE A 225 23.33 18.91 13.47
N LEU A 226 23.73 17.67 13.24
CA LEU A 226 25.06 17.19 13.60
C LEU A 226 26.08 17.84 12.65
N THR A 227 26.97 18.63 13.21
CA THR A 227 28.03 19.32 12.46
C THR A 227 29.33 18.55 12.58
N ALA A 228 30.01 18.34 11.44
CA ALA A 228 31.34 17.76 11.43
C ALA A 228 32.30 18.62 12.27
N PRO A 229 33.34 18.01 12.89
CA PRO A 229 34.32 18.76 13.66
C PRO A 229 35.04 19.78 12.79
N ARG A 230 35.26 20.98 13.30
CA ARG A 230 36.10 22.00 12.65
C ARG A 230 37.56 21.59 12.71
N GLN A 231 38.42 22.22 11.88
CA GLN A 231 39.85 21.84 11.71
C GLN A 231 40.65 21.65 13.01
N ASN A 232 40.20 22.24 14.13
CA ASN A 232 40.88 22.15 15.44
C ASN A 232 40.02 21.46 16.51
N GLU A 233 38.90 20.85 16.13
CA GLU A 233 37.98 20.17 17.04
C GLU A 233 38.02 18.66 16.81
N ASN A 234 38.15 17.91 17.88
CA ASN A 234 38.16 16.44 17.81
C ASN A 234 36.77 15.81 17.99
N ARG A 235 35.71 16.62 18.01
CA ARG A 235 34.34 16.15 18.26
C ARG A 235 33.32 16.87 17.39
N SER A 236 32.40 16.13 16.83
CA SER A 236 31.16 16.67 16.26
C SER A 236 30.24 17.13 17.37
N ASN A 237 29.36 18.06 17.08
CA ASN A 237 28.38 18.54 18.04
C ASN A 237 27.05 18.82 17.35
N TYR A 238 25.95 18.74 18.07
CA TYR A 238 24.66 19.19 17.60
C TYR A 238 24.52 20.71 17.74
N SER A 239 24.11 21.35 16.68
CA SER A 239 23.75 22.77 16.70
C SER A 239 22.28 22.94 16.31
N LEU A 240 21.59 23.86 17.01
CA LEU A 240 20.25 24.26 16.63
C LEU A 240 20.29 24.93 15.26
N SER A 241 19.60 24.33 14.28
CA SER A 241 19.53 24.84 12.91
C SER A 241 18.29 25.68 12.69
N ASP A 242 17.16 25.26 13.24
CA ASP A 242 15.89 25.95 13.03
C ASP A 242 14.85 25.50 14.07
N ASN A 243 13.73 26.20 14.13
CA ASN A 243 12.52 25.74 14.79
C ASN A 243 11.42 25.57 13.75
N GLN A 244 10.83 24.38 13.69
CA GLN A 244 9.74 24.05 12.78
C GLN A 244 8.40 24.04 13.53
N LEU A 245 7.46 24.81 13.03
CA LEU A 245 6.08 24.83 13.51
C LEU A 245 5.16 24.21 12.47
N ARG A 246 4.46 23.13 12.82
CA ARG A 246 3.43 22.49 11.99
C ARG A 246 2.06 22.66 12.63
N ARG A 247 1.09 23.07 11.83
CA ARG A 247 -0.32 23.13 12.21
C ARG A 247 -1.11 22.36 11.17
N ASN A 248 -1.93 21.40 11.60
CA ASN A 248 -2.80 20.65 10.72
C ASN A 248 -4.24 20.82 11.20
N LEU A 249 -5.13 21.10 10.28
CA LEU A 249 -6.58 21.09 10.49
C LEU A 249 -7.16 20.12 9.46
N THR A 250 -7.92 19.14 9.92
CA THR A 250 -8.66 18.23 9.05
C THR A 250 -10.11 18.16 9.49
N PHE A 251 -10.98 18.09 8.51
CA PHE A 251 -12.39 17.83 8.68
C PHE A 251 -12.78 16.78 7.64
N ALA A 252 -13.54 15.77 8.08
CA ALA A 252 -14.16 14.80 7.19
C ALA A 252 -15.61 14.63 7.62
N GLY A 253 -16.51 14.79 6.67
CA GLY A 253 -17.95 14.66 6.91
C GLY A 253 -18.59 13.80 5.84
N SER A 254 -19.48 12.90 6.22
CA SER A 254 -20.33 12.19 5.29
C SER A 254 -21.78 12.16 5.79
N VAL A 255 -22.70 12.33 4.87
CA VAL A 255 -24.13 12.21 5.09
C VAL A 255 -24.66 11.19 4.08
N GLN A 256 -25.25 10.11 4.56
CA GLN A 256 -25.94 9.13 3.74
C GLN A 256 -27.43 9.20 4.05
N TYR A 257 -28.22 9.45 3.03
CA TYR A 257 -29.67 9.57 3.12
C TYR A 257 -30.35 8.51 2.27
N TYR A 258 -31.27 7.80 2.89
CA TYR A 258 -32.05 6.70 2.30
C TYR A 258 -33.54 7.08 2.36
N PRO A 259 -34.06 7.85 1.39
CA PRO A 259 -35.48 8.22 1.37
C PRO A 259 -36.41 7.01 1.26
N ASP A 260 -35.94 5.97 0.58
CA ASP A 260 -36.55 4.64 0.48
C ASP A 260 -35.48 3.57 0.22
N ASP A 261 -35.89 2.31 0.13
CA ASP A 261 -34.96 1.18 -0.10
C ASP A 261 -34.31 1.20 -1.49
N LYS A 262 -34.76 2.06 -2.40
CA LYS A 262 -34.28 2.14 -3.80
C LYS A 262 -33.33 3.29 -4.05
N VAL A 263 -33.30 4.26 -3.17
CA VAL A 263 -32.53 5.50 -3.36
C VAL A 263 -31.53 5.67 -2.23
N GLN A 264 -30.27 5.85 -2.60
CA GLN A 264 -29.22 6.25 -1.69
C GLN A 264 -28.57 7.54 -2.20
N ILE A 265 -28.49 8.53 -1.34
CA ILE A 265 -27.77 9.78 -1.60
C ILE A 265 -26.65 9.90 -0.58
N GLN A 266 -25.42 10.05 -1.03
CA GLN A 266 -24.27 10.27 -0.17
C GLN A 266 -23.59 11.59 -0.52
N LEU A 267 -23.46 12.44 0.48
CA LEU A 267 -22.63 13.64 0.44
C LEU A 267 -21.39 13.39 1.28
N ARG A 268 -20.23 13.76 0.78
CA ARG A 268 -18.96 13.70 1.50
C ARG A 268 -18.17 14.98 1.27
N ASP A 269 -17.61 15.52 2.33
CA ASP A 269 -16.68 16.63 2.28
C ASP A 269 -15.47 16.33 3.16
N ASP A 270 -14.27 16.34 2.55
CA ASP A 270 -13.00 16.16 3.25
C ASP A 270 -12.18 17.42 3.05
N TYR A 271 -11.80 18.06 4.13
CA TYR A 271 -10.97 19.24 4.16
C TYR A 271 -9.68 18.98 4.93
N SER A 272 -8.56 19.42 4.42
CA SER A 272 -7.32 19.44 5.18
C SER A 272 -6.48 20.69 4.87
N GLN A 273 -5.89 21.24 5.90
CA GLN A 273 -4.92 22.33 5.80
C GLN A 273 -3.70 21.98 6.66
N ARG A 274 -2.52 22.01 6.05
CA ARG A 274 -1.25 21.91 6.76
C ARG A 274 -0.44 23.16 6.53
N LYS A 275 -0.03 23.78 7.60
CA LYS A 275 0.91 24.92 7.57
C LYS A 275 2.20 24.54 8.26
N THR A 276 3.32 24.68 7.54
CA THR A 276 4.67 24.47 8.07
C THR A 276 5.42 25.79 8.01
N SER A 277 5.96 26.22 9.13
CA SER A 277 6.73 27.46 9.25
C SER A 277 8.07 27.18 9.91
N TYR A 278 9.12 27.80 9.41
CA TYR A 278 10.48 27.74 9.94
C TYR A 278 10.89 29.11 10.45
N SER A 279 11.55 29.17 11.61
CA SER A 279 11.90 30.43 12.25
C SER A 279 13.09 31.15 11.60
N GLN A 280 14.05 30.38 11.06
CA GLN A 280 15.26 30.92 10.45
C GLN A 280 15.30 30.78 8.94
N ASN A 281 14.63 29.81 8.39
CA ASN A 281 14.61 29.52 6.95
C ASN A 281 13.20 29.65 6.37
N GLU A 282 12.73 30.88 6.24
CA GLU A 282 11.39 31.19 5.75
C GLU A 282 11.11 30.69 4.33
N ILE A 283 12.16 30.48 3.50
CA ILE A 283 12.04 29.90 2.15
C ILE A 283 11.37 28.52 2.19
N ARG A 284 11.49 27.79 3.29
CA ARG A 284 10.90 26.46 3.49
C ARG A 284 9.47 26.49 4.01
N ASN A 285 8.94 27.67 4.30
CA ASN A 285 7.55 27.82 4.74
C ASN A 285 6.60 27.36 3.63
N SER A 286 5.60 26.57 4.01
CA SER A 286 4.60 26.09 3.06
C SER A 286 3.22 26.00 3.69
N THR A 287 2.21 26.13 2.84
CA THR A 287 0.83 25.85 3.18
C THR A 287 0.29 24.85 2.16
N ASP A 288 -0.10 23.67 2.63
CA ASP A 288 -0.81 22.68 1.84
C ASP A 288 -2.30 22.78 2.19
N TYR A 289 -3.13 22.88 1.18
CA TYR A 289 -4.57 22.93 1.29
C TYR A 289 -5.17 21.85 0.41
N TYR A 290 -6.15 21.14 0.91
CA TYR A 290 -6.90 20.13 0.15
C TYR A 290 -8.36 20.15 0.56
N ASN A 291 -9.25 20.14 -0.42
CA ASN A 291 -10.68 19.95 -0.24
C ASN A 291 -11.22 18.97 -1.28
N LEU A 292 -12.03 18.04 -0.82
CA LEU A 292 -12.80 17.09 -1.64
C LEU A 292 -14.27 17.22 -1.29
N ALA A 293 -15.08 17.61 -2.26
CA ALA A 293 -16.55 17.53 -2.18
C ALA A 293 -17.03 16.44 -3.13
N GLN A 294 -17.87 15.53 -2.66
CA GLN A 294 -18.41 14.42 -3.43
C GLN A 294 -19.91 14.27 -3.18
N LEU A 295 -20.66 14.09 -4.25
CA LEU A 295 -22.07 13.68 -4.24
C LEU A 295 -22.17 12.36 -5.00
N GLN A 296 -22.66 11.33 -4.35
CA GLN A 296 -23.04 10.06 -4.96
C GLN A 296 -24.54 9.89 -4.87
N PHE A 297 -25.12 9.42 -5.95
CA PHE A 297 -26.53 9.12 -6.05
C PHE A 297 -26.70 7.75 -6.69
N ASP A 298 -27.22 6.79 -5.92
CA ASP A 298 -27.52 5.44 -6.35
C ASP A 298 -29.03 5.26 -6.38
N TYR A 299 -29.54 4.80 -7.51
CA TYR A 299 -30.97 4.56 -7.72
C TYR A 299 -31.22 3.17 -8.30
N GLN A 300 -31.95 2.36 -7.55
CA GLN A 300 -32.43 1.06 -7.99
C GLN A 300 -33.82 1.18 -8.59
N LEU A 301 -33.88 1.38 -9.91
CA LEU A 301 -35.14 1.56 -10.64
C LEU A 301 -36.02 0.29 -10.56
N PHE A 302 -35.36 -0.87 -10.73
CA PHE A 302 -35.90 -2.22 -10.54
C PHE A 302 -34.88 -3.04 -9.77
N PRO A 303 -35.22 -4.21 -9.20
CA PRO A 303 -34.24 -5.10 -8.58
C PRO A 303 -33.07 -5.45 -9.51
N SER A 304 -33.33 -5.46 -10.83
CA SER A 304 -32.35 -5.77 -11.88
C SER A 304 -31.67 -4.55 -12.52
N LEU A 305 -32.04 -3.33 -12.17
CA LEU A 305 -31.48 -2.11 -12.77
C LEU A 305 -31.03 -1.11 -11.71
N VAL A 306 -29.72 -0.94 -11.64
CA VAL A 306 -29.06 0.00 -10.72
C VAL A 306 -28.38 1.10 -11.52
N TRP A 307 -28.70 2.34 -11.21
CA TRP A 307 -28.06 3.52 -11.76
C TRP A 307 -27.30 4.28 -10.70
N GLN A 308 -26.01 4.47 -10.90
CA GLN A 308 -25.11 5.12 -9.96
C GLN A 308 -24.51 6.36 -10.60
N ASN A 309 -24.50 7.48 -9.89
CA ASN A 309 -23.87 8.70 -10.33
C ASN A 309 -22.92 9.21 -9.27
N ASN A 310 -21.79 9.74 -9.69
CA ASN A 310 -20.78 10.29 -8.81
C ASN A 310 -20.29 11.64 -9.38
N LEU A 311 -20.47 12.68 -8.59
CA LEU A 311 -19.92 14.01 -8.82
C LEU A 311 -18.82 14.25 -7.78
N ARG A 312 -17.61 14.57 -8.22
CA ARG A 312 -16.50 14.85 -7.32
C ARG A 312 -15.76 16.11 -7.77
N HIS A 313 -15.55 16.99 -6.83
CA HIS A 313 -14.71 18.16 -6.98
C HIS A 313 -13.57 18.09 -5.97
N THR A 314 -12.33 18.20 -6.45
CA THR A 314 -11.14 18.22 -5.61
C THR A 314 -10.36 19.48 -5.92
N TYR A 315 -10.00 20.22 -4.87
CA TYR A 315 -9.15 21.40 -4.98
C TYR A 315 -7.97 21.26 -4.04
N ALA A 316 -6.75 21.41 -4.57
CA ALA A 316 -5.51 21.32 -3.82
C ALA A 316 -4.60 22.49 -4.16
N ILE A 317 -4.06 23.12 -3.13
CA ILE A 317 -3.01 24.13 -3.24
C ILE A 317 -1.80 23.62 -2.49
N LYS A 318 -0.64 23.76 -3.09
CA LYS A 318 0.65 23.67 -2.43
C LYS A 318 1.36 24.99 -2.65
N ASP A 319 1.40 25.77 -1.60
CA ASP A 319 1.90 27.15 -1.61
C ASP A 319 3.20 27.25 -0.82
N TYR A 320 4.23 27.85 -1.41
CA TYR A 320 5.53 28.11 -0.80
C TYR A 320 5.74 29.60 -0.63
N TYR A 321 6.33 30.00 0.47
CA TYR A 321 6.48 31.40 0.88
C TYR A 321 7.12 32.32 -0.19
N TYR A 322 8.09 31.80 -0.96
CA TYR A 322 8.73 32.55 -2.06
C TYR A 322 8.16 32.19 -3.45
N GLY A 323 7.03 31.51 -3.49
CA GLY A 323 6.33 31.23 -4.72
C GLY A 323 6.98 30.23 -5.66
N LEU A 324 8.19 29.86 -5.42
CA LEU A 324 8.88 28.84 -6.20
C LEU A 324 8.12 27.51 -6.07
N ASN A 325 7.56 27.04 -7.19
CA ASN A 325 6.78 25.80 -7.28
C ASN A 325 5.39 25.81 -6.62
N THR A 326 4.81 26.98 -6.33
CA THR A 326 3.40 27.04 -5.94
C THR A 326 2.55 26.41 -7.02
N ARG A 327 1.70 25.45 -6.62
CA ARG A 327 0.87 24.70 -7.53
C ARG A 327 -0.56 24.63 -7.04
N HIS A 328 -1.49 25.04 -7.91
CA HIS A 328 -2.92 24.85 -7.73
C HIS A 328 -3.39 23.71 -8.63
N THR A 329 -4.13 22.77 -8.07
CA THR A 329 -4.71 21.66 -8.83
C THR A 329 -6.20 21.59 -8.54
N GLU A 330 -7.00 21.63 -9.56
CA GLU A 330 -8.45 21.45 -9.50
C GLU A 330 -8.82 20.24 -10.34
N ASN A 331 -9.56 19.28 -9.76
CA ASN A 331 -10.08 18.15 -10.48
C ASN A 331 -11.60 18.13 -10.33
N ARG A 332 -12.30 18.02 -11.45
CA ARG A 332 -13.76 17.86 -11.54
C ARG A 332 -14.04 16.53 -12.21
N HIS A 333 -14.80 15.72 -11.56
CA HIS A 333 -15.18 14.40 -12.06
C HIS A 333 -16.69 14.25 -12.06
N PHE A 334 -17.20 13.70 -13.13
CA PHE A 334 -18.56 13.17 -13.22
C PHE A 334 -18.48 11.74 -13.72
N GLY A 335 -19.09 10.81 -13.01
CA GLY A 335 -19.24 9.42 -13.41
C GLY A 335 -20.71 9.01 -13.38
N SER A 336 -21.12 8.22 -14.34
CA SER A 336 -22.47 7.63 -14.41
C SER A 336 -22.36 6.18 -14.85
N ARG A 337 -22.88 5.27 -14.04
CA ARG A 337 -22.83 3.83 -14.30
C ARG A 337 -24.22 3.23 -14.25
N VAL A 338 -24.58 2.47 -15.24
CA VAL A 338 -25.80 1.68 -15.30
C VAL A 338 -25.42 0.21 -15.32
N ASN A 339 -25.93 -0.56 -14.37
CA ASN A 339 -25.89 -2.00 -14.34
C ASN A 339 -27.30 -2.53 -14.51
N TRP A 340 -27.52 -3.30 -15.58
CA TRP A 340 -28.83 -3.83 -15.91
C TRP A 340 -28.77 -5.34 -16.18
N GLU A 341 -29.39 -6.10 -15.29
CA GLU A 341 -29.66 -7.53 -15.46
C GLU A 341 -31.04 -7.69 -16.07
N TYR A 342 -31.13 -7.64 -17.41
CA TYR A 342 -32.43 -7.65 -18.10
C TYR A 342 -33.03 -9.05 -18.25
N SER A 343 -32.25 -10.10 -17.94
CA SER A 343 -32.71 -11.46 -17.73
C SER A 343 -31.83 -12.13 -16.68
N ASP A 344 -32.21 -13.34 -16.23
CA ASP A 344 -31.40 -14.15 -15.31
C ASP A 344 -30.03 -14.50 -15.90
N ASN A 345 -29.92 -14.48 -17.22
CA ASN A 345 -28.71 -14.87 -17.95
C ASN A 345 -27.98 -13.68 -18.62
N ASP A 346 -28.54 -12.51 -18.63
CA ASP A 346 -28.03 -11.40 -19.39
C ASP A 346 -27.83 -10.16 -18.56
N SER A 347 -26.67 -9.53 -18.71
CA SER A 347 -26.39 -8.24 -18.08
C SER A 347 -25.71 -7.26 -19.04
N LEU A 348 -26.05 -5.99 -18.87
CA LEU A 348 -25.48 -4.84 -19.55
C LEU A 348 -24.88 -3.89 -18.54
N ILE A 349 -23.67 -3.45 -18.80
CA ILE A 349 -22.99 -2.43 -18.01
C ILE A 349 -22.63 -1.28 -18.94
N VAL A 350 -23.02 -0.08 -18.57
CA VAL A 350 -22.57 1.15 -19.24
C VAL A 350 -21.95 2.05 -18.18
N ASP A 351 -20.71 2.43 -18.39
CA ASP A 351 -19.96 3.29 -17.49
C ASP A 351 -19.41 4.47 -18.30
N TYR A 352 -19.76 5.68 -17.91
CA TYR A 352 -19.29 6.90 -18.52
C TYR A 352 -18.67 7.81 -17.48
N ALA A 353 -17.48 8.31 -17.76
CA ALA A 353 -16.80 9.27 -16.90
C ALA A 353 -16.24 10.43 -17.71
N ILE A 354 -16.31 11.62 -17.12
CA ILE A 354 -15.64 12.83 -17.61
C ILE A 354 -14.80 13.40 -16.46
N ASP A 355 -13.54 13.68 -16.75
CA ASP A 355 -12.60 14.29 -15.81
C ASP A 355 -12.02 15.56 -16.43
N LEU A 356 -12.00 16.63 -15.66
CA LEU A 356 -11.31 17.86 -15.98
C LEU A 356 -10.29 18.14 -14.87
N GLN A 357 -9.01 18.14 -15.22
CA GLN A 357 -7.94 18.56 -14.33
C GLN A 357 -7.37 19.88 -14.82
N ILE A 358 -7.28 20.84 -13.94
CA ILE A 358 -6.70 22.17 -14.16
C ILE A 358 -5.49 22.29 -13.24
N ILE A 359 -4.33 22.53 -13.79
CA ILE A 359 -3.08 22.75 -13.05
C ILE A 359 -2.59 24.17 -13.34
N LYS A 360 -2.37 24.97 -12.31
CA LYS A 360 -1.86 26.34 -12.42
C LYS A 360 -0.62 26.53 -11.58
N PHE A 361 0.32 27.28 -12.13
CA PHE A 361 1.56 27.74 -11.47
C PHE A 361 1.56 29.26 -11.45
N PRO A 362 0.93 29.91 -10.45
CA PRO A 362 0.64 31.35 -10.47
C PRO A 362 1.86 32.27 -10.63
N GLU A 363 3.04 31.77 -10.31
CA GLU A 363 4.27 32.60 -10.21
C GLU A 363 5.21 32.42 -11.40
N ASP A 364 5.03 31.37 -12.20
CA ASP A 364 5.88 31.09 -13.37
C ASP A 364 5.32 31.70 -14.67
N ASN A 365 4.66 32.86 -14.62
CA ASN A 365 3.98 33.47 -15.75
C ASN A 365 3.08 32.47 -16.52
N ASN A 366 2.48 31.53 -15.80
CA ASN A 366 1.63 30.47 -16.32
C ASN A 366 2.32 29.51 -17.33
N GLN A 367 3.63 29.48 -17.36
CA GLN A 367 4.40 28.67 -18.31
C GLN A 367 4.03 27.19 -18.28
N TRP A 368 3.75 26.66 -17.09
CA TRP A 368 3.43 25.25 -16.87
C TRP A 368 1.94 24.99 -16.71
N ASP A 369 1.10 26.02 -16.84
CA ASP A 369 -0.34 25.84 -16.72
C ASP A 369 -0.86 24.87 -17.78
N ASN A 370 -1.67 23.93 -17.32
CA ASN A 370 -2.12 22.80 -18.13
C ASN A 370 -3.56 22.41 -17.78
N ASP A 371 -4.37 22.22 -18.79
CA ASP A 371 -5.72 21.68 -18.68
C ASP A 371 -5.79 20.30 -19.35
N LEU A 372 -6.20 19.29 -18.59
CA LEU A 372 -6.43 17.93 -19.07
C LEU A 372 -7.92 17.59 -18.98
N LEU A 373 -8.56 17.44 -20.13
CA LEU A 373 -9.92 16.94 -20.24
C LEU A 373 -9.90 15.48 -20.69
N SER A 374 -10.59 14.60 -20.01
CA SER A 374 -10.76 13.22 -20.44
C SER A 374 -12.22 12.78 -20.39
N HIS A 375 -12.61 11.93 -21.34
CA HIS A 375 -13.87 11.22 -21.39
C HIS A 375 -13.59 9.74 -21.53
N ASN A 376 -14.27 8.91 -20.76
CA ASN A 376 -14.17 7.47 -20.82
C ASN A 376 -15.57 6.88 -20.90
N LEU A 377 -15.81 6.06 -21.92
CA LEU A 377 -17.01 5.27 -22.06
C LEU A 377 -16.61 3.80 -22.06
N LEU A 378 -17.18 3.03 -21.18
CA LEU A 378 -17.09 1.58 -21.17
C LEU A 378 -18.50 1.00 -21.34
N TRP A 379 -18.64 0.11 -22.28
CA TRP A 379 -19.86 -0.64 -22.50
C TRP A 379 -19.53 -2.12 -22.45
N GLY A 380 -20.21 -2.85 -21.57
CA GLY A 380 -20.01 -4.27 -21.34
C GLY A 380 -21.32 -5.04 -21.45
N TRP A 381 -21.24 -6.19 -22.06
CA TRP A 381 -22.34 -7.13 -22.15
C TRP A 381 -21.86 -8.51 -21.75
N LYS A 382 -22.70 -9.22 -20.97
CA LYS A 382 -22.48 -10.61 -20.55
C LYS A 382 -23.72 -11.43 -20.77
N HIS A 383 -23.51 -12.67 -21.25
CA HIS A 383 -24.56 -13.65 -21.48
C HIS A 383 -24.13 -15.03 -20.94
N TYR A 384 -24.96 -15.62 -20.08
CA TYR A 384 -24.77 -16.98 -19.60
C TYR A 384 -25.62 -17.95 -20.44
N TRP A 385 -24.94 -18.76 -21.24
CA TRP A 385 -25.61 -19.78 -22.05
C TRP A 385 -25.58 -21.13 -21.34
N HIS A 386 -26.76 -21.62 -20.95
CA HIS A 386 -26.97 -22.92 -20.27
C HIS A 386 -26.13 -23.08 -18.98
N GLU A 387 -25.92 -22.03 -18.21
CA GLU A 387 -25.14 -22.03 -16.96
C GLU A 387 -23.68 -22.53 -17.10
N ARG A 388 -23.26 -22.88 -18.32
CA ARG A 388 -21.93 -23.45 -18.58
C ARG A 388 -21.04 -22.59 -19.44
N ILE A 389 -21.59 -21.62 -20.13
CA ILE A 389 -20.85 -20.75 -21.04
C ILE A 389 -21.14 -19.30 -20.66
N LEU A 390 -20.11 -18.55 -20.35
CA LEU A 390 -20.17 -17.10 -20.23
C LEU A 390 -19.55 -16.46 -21.48
N LEU A 391 -20.36 -15.74 -22.21
CA LEU A 391 -19.91 -14.86 -23.31
C LEU A 391 -19.93 -13.43 -22.81
N GLY A 392 -18.85 -12.70 -22.99
CA GLY A 392 -18.75 -11.29 -22.65
C GLY A 392 -18.11 -10.50 -23.77
N ASN A 393 -18.46 -9.24 -23.85
CA ASN A 393 -17.80 -8.29 -24.73
C ASN A 393 -17.74 -6.93 -24.07
N TRP A 394 -16.56 -6.36 -24.08
CA TRP A 394 -16.28 -5.05 -23.50
C TRP A 394 -15.77 -4.11 -24.59
N PHE A 395 -16.44 -3.02 -24.76
CA PHE A 395 -16.02 -1.95 -25.64
C PHE A 395 -15.68 -0.71 -24.83
N GLY A 396 -14.50 -0.16 -25.05
CA GLY A 396 -14.03 1.05 -24.41
C GLY A 396 -13.70 2.12 -25.43
N TYR A 397 -14.14 3.33 -25.16
CA TYR A 397 -13.73 4.53 -25.86
C TYR A 397 -13.20 5.54 -24.87
N GLY A 398 -11.95 5.97 -25.07
CA GLY A 398 -11.31 7.02 -24.30
C GLY A 398 -10.96 8.22 -25.20
N PHE A 399 -11.19 9.39 -24.69
CA PHE A 399 -10.75 10.63 -25.28
C PHE A 399 -10.03 11.46 -24.22
N SER A 400 -8.82 11.96 -24.54
CA SER A 400 -8.19 12.96 -23.69
C SER A 400 -7.60 14.09 -24.52
N LYS A 401 -7.66 15.29 -23.95
CA LYS A 401 -7.08 16.50 -24.53
C LYS A 401 -6.24 17.18 -23.48
N ASP A 402 -4.97 17.37 -23.77
CA ASP A 402 -3.97 18.00 -22.93
C ASP A 402 -3.55 19.32 -23.57
N VAL A 403 -3.74 20.43 -22.86
CA VAL A 403 -3.56 21.78 -23.37
C VAL A 403 -2.70 22.60 -22.41
N TYR A 404 -1.50 22.95 -22.84
CA TYR A 404 -0.66 23.94 -22.20
C TYR A 404 -1.07 25.34 -22.64
N LEU A 405 -1.23 26.25 -21.70
CA LEU A 405 -1.67 27.61 -21.95
C LEU A 405 -0.55 28.49 -22.54
N ASP A 406 0.71 28.20 -22.13
CA ASP A 406 1.88 28.91 -22.64
C ASP A 406 2.16 28.55 -24.12
N SER A 407 2.48 29.59 -24.92
CA SER A 407 2.82 29.45 -26.33
C SER A 407 4.09 28.61 -26.56
N LEU A 408 5.08 28.69 -25.65
CA LEU A 408 6.34 27.93 -25.72
C LEU A 408 6.12 26.42 -25.52
N LEU A 409 5.13 26.05 -24.72
CA LEU A 409 4.78 24.65 -24.46
C LEU A 409 3.62 24.16 -25.34
N SER A 410 2.99 25.02 -26.11
CA SER A 410 1.85 24.65 -26.96
C SER A 410 2.15 23.54 -27.98
N ALA A 411 3.44 23.37 -28.35
CA ALA A 411 3.90 22.22 -29.14
C ALA A 411 3.60 20.85 -28.50
N ASN A 412 3.37 20.81 -27.20
CA ASN A 412 3.02 19.60 -26.45
C ASN A 412 1.51 19.33 -26.42
N ASN A 413 0.68 20.30 -26.87
CA ASN A 413 -0.76 20.13 -26.87
C ASN A 413 -1.15 18.96 -27.76
N LYS A 414 -1.83 18.00 -27.14
CA LYS A 414 -2.18 16.74 -27.82
C LYS A 414 -3.59 16.30 -27.50
N ARG A 415 -4.13 15.53 -28.43
CA ARG A 415 -5.40 14.83 -28.30
C ARG A 415 -5.13 13.33 -28.46
N ILE A 416 -5.64 12.52 -27.54
CA ILE A 416 -5.54 11.07 -27.60
C ILE A 416 -6.96 10.51 -27.74
N ASN A 417 -7.16 9.62 -28.70
CA ASN A 417 -8.37 8.81 -28.82
C ASN A 417 -7.97 7.35 -28.64
N SER A 418 -8.58 6.71 -27.68
CA SER A 418 -8.31 5.32 -27.32
C SER A 418 -9.54 4.46 -27.61
N TRP A 419 -9.33 3.35 -28.28
CA TRP A 419 -10.36 2.35 -28.56
C TRP A 419 -9.93 1.03 -27.98
N THR A 420 -10.83 0.37 -27.25
CA THR A 420 -10.57 -0.96 -26.69
C THR A 420 -11.74 -1.87 -27.02
N LEU A 421 -11.45 -3.08 -27.46
CA LEU A 421 -12.41 -4.17 -27.63
C LEU A 421 -11.86 -5.39 -26.90
N SER A 422 -12.65 -5.99 -26.02
CA SER A 422 -12.23 -7.15 -25.25
C SER A 422 -13.35 -8.19 -25.15
N PRO A 423 -13.49 -9.07 -26.17
CA PRO A 423 -14.38 -10.23 -26.07
C PRO A 423 -13.80 -11.28 -25.14
N GLU A 424 -14.66 -11.92 -24.36
CA GLU A 424 -14.34 -13.02 -23.46
C GLU A 424 -15.30 -14.20 -23.68
N CYS A 425 -14.79 -15.41 -23.52
CA CYS A 425 -15.58 -16.63 -23.54
C CYS A 425 -15.05 -17.60 -22.49
N ASN A 426 -15.86 -17.92 -21.50
CA ASN A 426 -15.50 -18.82 -20.43
C ASN A 426 -16.45 -20.03 -20.46
N ILE A 427 -15.91 -21.24 -20.45
CA ILE A 427 -16.66 -22.47 -20.67
C ILE A 427 -16.38 -23.44 -19.54
N LEU A 428 -17.43 -23.97 -18.91
CA LEU A 428 -17.36 -25.16 -18.06
C LEU A 428 -17.44 -26.41 -18.95
N LEU A 429 -16.29 -27.05 -19.17
CA LEU A 429 -16.22 -28.31 -19.92
C LEU A 429 -16.78 -29.52 -19.13
N GLY A 430 -16.94 -29.35 -17.82
CA GLY A 430 -17.49 -30.29 -16.87
C GLY A 430 -17.59 -29.68 -15.51
N ASP A 431 -17.97 -30.43 -14.50
CA ASP A 431 -18.12 -29.93 -13.14
C ASP A 431 -16.77 -29.52 -12.47
N ARG A 432 -15.65 -29.90 -13.08
CA ARG A 432 -14.31 -29.72 -12.53
C ARG A 432 -13.30 -29.12 -13.51
N LEU A 433 -13.71 -28.80 -14.71
CA LEU A 433 -12.83 -28.30 -15.76
C LEU A 433 -13.45 -27.07 -16.41
N ALA A 434 -12.72 -25.97 -16.40
CA ALA A 434 -13.12 -24.72 -17.04
C ALA A 434 -12.04 -24.24 -18.01
N PHE A 435 -12.48 -23.62 -19.09
CA PHE A 435 -11.66 -22.97 -20.07
C PHE A 435 -12.02 -21.49 -20.11
N PHE A 436 -11.04 -20.63 -19.92
CA PHE A 436 -11.17 -19.18 -19.96
C PHE A 436 -10.42 -18.63 -21.16
N GLN A 437 -11.03 -17.71 -21.87
CA GLN A 437 -10.34 -16.99 -22.92
C GLN A 437 -10.75 -15.53 -22.96
N VAL A 438 -9.76 -14.66 -23.10
CA VAL A 438 -9.92 -13.22 -23.20
C VAL A 438 -9.07 -12.71 -24.33
N TYR A 439 -9.67 -11.91 -25.20
CA TYR A 439 -8.97 -11.16 -26.22
C TYR A 439 -9.04 -9.68 -25.87
N LYS A 440 -8.00 -8.93 -26.20
CA LYS A 440 -8.00 -7.48 -26.03
C LYS A 440 -7.28 -6.83 -27.21
N ILE A 441 -7.97 -5.92 -27.85
CA ILE A 441 -7.44 -5.07 -28.91
C ILE A 441 -7.58 -3.64 -28.44
N ARG A 442 -6.46 -2.90 -28.45
CA ARG A 442 -6.43 -1.48 -28.10
C ARG A 442 -5.69 -0.70 -29.16
N ALA A 443 -6.21 0.50 -29.48
CA ALA A 443 -5.55 1.44 -30.37
C ALA A 443 -5.65 2.86 -29.79
N ASP A 444 -4.51 3.50 -29.57
CA ASP A 444 -4.38 4.86 -29.05
C ASP A 444 -3.78 5.75 -30.14
N TYR A 445 -4.58 6.70 -30.60
CA TYR A 445 -4.18 7.70 -31.60
C TYR A 445 -3.84 9.01 -30.89
N SER A 446 -2.55 9.38 -30.86
CA SER A 446 -2.07 10.63 -30.28
C SER A 446 -1.82 11.64 -31.41
N ASN A 447 -2.61 12.71 -31.42
CA ASN A 447 -2.52 13.76 -32.41
C ASN A 447 -2.07 15.05 -31.73
N TYR A 448 -0.95 15.61 -32.17
CA TYR A 448 -0.51 16.93 -31.73
C TYR A 448 -1.34 18.01 -32.42
N ILE A 449 -1.79 19.01 -31.66
CA ILE A 449 -2.70 20.05 -32.12
C ILE A 449 -1.96 21.03 -33.04
N TYR A 450 -0.70 21.33 -32.72
CA TYR A 450 0.14 22.20 -33.50
C TYR A 450 1.23 21.41 -34.25
N LYS A 451 1.45 21.72 -35.52
CA LYS A 451 2.45 21.04 -36.38
C LYS A 451 3.87 21.58 -36.12
N THR A 452 4.38 21.44 -34.93
CA THR A 452 5.70 21.98 -34.55
C THR A 452 6.77 20.90 -34.47
N GLY A 453 6.95 20.12 -35.57
CA GLY A 453 8.03 19.11 -35.65
C GLY A 453 7.74 17.78 -34.95
N LYS A 454 6.67 17.68 -34.16
CA LYS A 454 6.23 16.42 -33.54
C LYS A 454 5.27 15.68 -34.44
N SER A 455 5.51 14.40 -34.67
CA SER A 455 4.64 13.56 -35.50
C SER A 455 3.56 12.91 -34.66
N ASN A 456 2.35 12.82 -35.22
CA ASN A 456 1.28 12.03 -34.62
C ASN A 456 1.70 10.56 -34.44
N THR A 457 1.26 9.93 -33.41
CA THR A 457 1.65 8.55 -33.07
C THR A 457 0.43 7.65 -32.94
N LEU A 458 0.65 6.36 -33.20
CA LEU A 458 -0.33 5.31 -33.03
C LEU A 458 0.32 4.20 -32.19
N TYR A 459 -0.28 3.91 -31.06
CA TYR A 459 0.04 2.73 -30.26
C TYR A 459 -1.07 1.70 -30.48
N ARG A 460 -0.70 0.44 -30.74
CA ARG A 460 -1.62 -0.69 -30.85
C ARG A 460 -1.16 -1.79 -29.90
N GLN A 461 -2.11 -2.38 -29.22
CA GLN A 461 -1.93 -3.57 -28.39
C GLN A 461 -2.90 -4.63 -28.84
N LEU A 462 -2.38 -5.83 -29.10
CA LEU A 462 -3.16 -7.04 -29.26
C LEU A 462 -2.72 -8.00 -28.17
N SER A 463 -3.65 -8.48 -27.37
CA SER A 463 -3.37 -9.56 -26.41
C SER A 463 -4.47 -10.60 -26.43
N TYR A 464 -4.09 -11.84 -26.18
CA TYR A 464 -5.03 -12.91 -25.88
C TYR A 464 -4.47 -13.79 -24.76
N GLN A 465 -5.36 -14.30 -23.96
CA GLN A 465 -5.06 -15.18 -22.83
C GLN A 465 -6.02 -16.36 -22.88
N TYR A 466 -5.48 -17.53 -22.63
CA TYR A 466 -6.19 -18.78 -22.48
C TYR A 466 -5.75 -19.43 -21.18
N ASP A 467 -6.71 -19.82 -20.35
CA ASP A 467 -6.46 -20.56 -19.12
C ASP A 467 -7.36 -21.81 -19.10
N LEU A 468 -6.75 -22.96 -18.86
CA LEU A 468 -7.42 -24.23 -18.65
C LEU A 468 -7.29 -24.61 -17.18
N VAL A 469 -8.38 -24.51 -16.45
CA VAL A 469 -8.43 -24.71 -15.00
C VAL A 469 -9.09 -26.02 -14.68
N PHE A 470 -8.38 -26.89 -13.99
CA PHE A 470 -8.93 -28.08 -13.34
C PHE A 470 -9.00 -27.85 -11.84
N ASP A 471 -10.14 -28.15 -11.23
CA ASP A 471 -10.34 -28.05 -9.78
C ASP A 471 -11.06 -29.30 -9.28
N THR A 472 -10.58 -29.90 -8.21
CA THR A 472 -11.26 -31.04 -7.57
C THR A 472 -12.56 -30.63 -6.87
N TYR A 473 -12.72 -29.35 -6.59
CA TYR A 473 -13.95 -28.76 -6.09
C TYR A 473 -14.90 -28.45 -7.28
N PRO A 474 -16.20 -28.77 -7.19
CA PRO A 474 -17.12 -28.47 -8.27
C PRO A 474 -17.15 -26.99 -8.63
N LEU A 475 -16.90 -26.70 -9.89
CA LEU A 475 -17.02 -25.39 -10.49
C LEU A 475 -18.49 -25.12 -10.84
N ILE A 476 -19.02 -24.02 -10.37
CA ILE A 476 -20.39 -23.58 -10.71
C ILE A 476 -20.30 -22.36 -11.64
N ALA A 477 -21.42 -22.04 -12.32
CA ALA A 477 -21.45 -20.92 -13.28
C ALA A 477 -20.90 -19.58 -12.71
N ARG A 478 -21.15 -19.30 -11.43
CA ARG A 478 -20.58 -18.13 -10.73
C ARG A 478 -19.06 -18.20 -10.55
N SER A 479 -18.46 -19.40 -10.63
CA SER A 479 -16.99 -19.60 -10.57
C SER A 479 -16.29 -19.24 -11.87
N LEU A 480 -17.01 -18.88 -12.94
CA LEU A 480 -16.43 -18.39 -14.19
C LEU A 480 -15.81 -16.98 -14.07
N ASP A 481 -15.89 -16.34 -12.89
CA ASP A 481 -15.10 -15.15 -12.59
C ASP A 481 -13.68 -15.57 -12.14
N PRO A 482 -12.63 -15.24 -12.93
CA PRO A 482 -11.25 -15.63 -12.62
C PRO A 482 -10.75 -15.13 -11.25
N ARG A 483 -11.34 -14.05 -10.71
CA ARG A 483 -10.96 -13.49 -9.41
C ARG A 483 -11.28 -14.42 -8.25
N TRP A 484 -12.35 -15.20 -8.37
CA TRP A 484 -12.76 -16.16 -7.34
C TRP A 484 -11.76 -17.33 -7.22
N LEU A 485 -11.10 -17.70 -8.33
CA LEU A 485 -10.09 -18.77 -8.37
C LEU A 485 -8.78 -18.41 -7.65
N LYS A 486 -8.52 -17.12 -7.39
CA LYS A 486 -7.27 -16.63 -6.80
C LYS A 486 -7.29 -16.49 -5.27
N LEU A 487 -8.41 -16.77 -4.62
CA LEU A 487 -8.52 -16.63 -3.16
C LEU A 487 -7.80 -17.79 -2.45
N PRO A 488 -6.81 -17.51 -1.57
CA PRO A 488 -6.24 -18.53 -0.70
C PRO A 488 -7.27 -18.95 0.36
N PHE A 489 -7.17 -20.17 0.85
CA PHE A 489 -8.02 -20.72 1.90
C PHE A 489 -9.53 -20.55 1.62
N ARG A 490 -9.98 -21.07 0.48
CA ARG A 490 -11.41 -21.17 0.21
C ARG A 490 -12.07 -21.93 1.35
N ASN A 491 -13.28 -21.51 1.75
CA ASN A 491 -14.10 -22.23 2.73
C ASN A 491 -14.55 -23.62 2.17
N SER A 492 -13.59 -24.36 1.61
CA SER A 492 -13.79 -25.72 1.16
C SER A 492 -13.73 -26.65 2.35
N PRO A 493 -14.73 -27.47 2.61
CA PRO A 493 -14.74 -28.38 3.74
C PRO A 493 -13.66 -29.46 3.64
N ASP A 494 -13.18 -29.79 2.45
CA ASP A 494 -12.28 -30.92 2.19
C ASP A 494 -11.21 -30.54 1.14
N ASN A 495 -10.15 -31.34 1.07
CA ASN A 495 -8.98 -31.17 0.23
C ASN A 495 -9.29 -30.67 -1.19
N ALA A 496 -8.87 -29.46 -1.53
CA ALA A 496 -8.99 -28.90 -2.86
C ALA A 496 -7.64 -28.92 -3.58
N PHE A 497 -7.65 -29.35 -4.80
CA PHE A 497 -6.51 -29.38 -5.69
C PHE A 497 -6.89 -28.66 -6.99
N MET A 498 -6.08 -27.68 -7.40
CA MET A 498 -6.31 -26.90 -8.61
C MET A 498 -5.04 -26.88 -9.47
N ILE A 499 -5.22 -27.07 -10.77
CA ILE A 499 -4.20 -26.78 -11.78
C ILE A 499 -4.78 -25.78 -12.75
N ASP A 500 -4.05 -24.70 -13.00
CA ASP A 500 -4.32 -23.72 -14.05
C ASP A 500 -3.17 -23.75 -15.06
N LEU A 501 -3.50 -24.02 -16.31
CA LEU A 501 -2.56 -23.98 -17.43
C LEU A 501 -2.87 -22.74 -18.26
N GLY A 502 -2.05 -21.71 -18.11
CA GLY A 502 -2.23 -20.44 -18.79
C GLY A 502 -1.29 -20.27 -19.99
N PHE A 503 -1.82 -19.65 -21.02
CA PHE A 503 -1.06 -19.23 -22.17
C PHE A 503 -1.51 -17.84 -22.60
N ALA A 504 -0.57 -16.91 -22.75
CA ALA A 504 -0.85 -15.55 -23.16
C ALA A 504 0.07 -15.08 -24.29
N TYR A 505 -0.47 -14.23 -25.13
CA TYR A 505 0.30 -13.50 -26.14
C TYR A 505 0.01 -12.01 -26.04
N GLU A 506 1.05 -11.23 -26.18
CA GLU A 506 0.96 -9.78 -26.23
C GLU A 506 1.82 -9.25 -27.38
N GLU A 507 1.24 -8.40 -28.20
CA GLU A 507 1.94 -7.67 -29.24
C GLU A 507 1.66 -6.17 -29.07
N ASN A 508 2.74 -5.40 -28.89
CA ASN A 508 2.71 -3.95 -28.78
C ASN A 508 3.40 -3.34 -30.01
N GLN A 509 2.70 -2.47 -30.70
CA GLN A 509 3.18 -1.76 -31.87
C GLN A 509 3.15 -0.25 -31.62
N TYR A 510 4.26 0.39 -31.90
CA TYR A 510 4.34 1.85 -31.92
C TYR A 510 4.64 2.32 -33.34
N ALA A 511 3.82 3.22 -33.87
CA ALA A 511 3.95 3.78 -35.21
C ALA A 511 3.89 5.31 -35.18
N GLN A 512 4.62 5.93 -36.05
CA GLN A 512 4.67 7.38 -36.22
C GLN A 512 4.06 7.77 -37.54
N LYS A 513 3.25 8.83 -37.57
CA LYS A 513 2.62 9.30 -38.80
C LYS A 513 3.64 10.03 -39.71
N ARG A 514 3.85 9.50 -40.92
CA ARG A 514 4.60 10.16 -41.99
C ARG A 514 3.69 10.40 -43.15
N LYS A 515 3.52 11.67 -43.50
CA LYS A 515 2.53 12.11 -44.51
C LYS A 515 1.13 11.61 -44.14
N GLU A 516 0.57 10.68 -44.93
CA GLU A 516 -0.78 10.12 -44.72
C GLU A 516 -0.80 8.76 -44.00
N PHE A 517 0.36 8.13 -43.81
CA PHE A 517 0.45 6.77 -43.28
C PHE A 517 1.11 6.76 -41.89
N TYR A 518 0.78 5.73 -41.07
CA TYR A 518 1.50 5.40 -39.87
C TYR A 518 2.60 4.39 -40.19
N GLU A 519 3.84 4.81 -40.08
CA GLU A 519 5.03 3.95 -40.25
C GLU A 519 5.38 3.30 -38.95
N LEU A 520 5.47 1.97 -38.94
CA LEU A 520 5.83 1.18 -37.77
C LEU A 520 7.26 1.48 -37.39
N GLN A 521 7.49 1.89 -36.12
CA GLN A 521 8.80 2.17 -35.55
C GLN A 521 9.29 1.01 -34.71
N THR A 522 8.42 0.51 -33.82
CA THR A 522 8.76 -0.62 -32.94
C THR A 522 7.61 -1.61 -32.90
N LYS A 523 7.99 -2.88 -32.76
CA LYS A 523 7.09 -4.00 -32.60
C LYS A 523 7.66 -4.98 -31.58
N ASN A 524 7.02 -5.05 -30.42
CA ASN A 524 7.40 -5.96 -29.37
C ASN A 524 6.38 -7.09 -29.28
N ARG A 525 6.84 -8.31 -29.13
CA ARG A 525 6.02 -9.50 -29.00
C ARG A 525 6.45 -10.25 -27.76
N ARG A 526 5.48 -10.71 -26.99
CA ARG A 526 5.71 -11.54 -25.80
C ARG A 526 4.72 -12.69 -25.79
N TRP A 527 5.24 -13.87 -25.61
CA TRP A 527 4.50 -15.08 -25.33
C TRP A 527 4.71 -15.43 -23.87
N THR A 528 3.72 -15.91 -23.19
CA THR A 528 3.83 -16.32 -21.80
C THR A 528 3.10 -17.65 -21.63
N ALA A 529 3.76 -18.61 -21.01
CA ALA A 529 3.16 -19.85 -20.56
C ALA A 529 3.32 -19.93 -19.04
N ASN A 530 2.26 -20.25 -18.36
CA ASN A 530 2.28 -20.45 -16.90
C ASN A 530 1.54 -21.71 -16.53
N ILE A 531 1.98 -22.30 -15.42
CA ILE A 531 1.29 -23.38 -14.73
C ILE A 531 1.08 -22.90 -13.31
N ASP A 532 -0.15 -22.85 -12.84
CA ASP A 532 -0.44 -22.55 -11.43
C ASP A 532 -1.01 -23.80 -10.78
N PHE A 533 -0.24 -24.35 -9.87
CA PHE A 533 -0.59 -25.52 -9.10
C PHE A 533 -0.94 -25.09 -7.68
N ARG A 534 -2.10 -25.48 -7.19
CA ARG A 534 -2.55 -25.19 -5.82
C ARG A 534 -3.09 -26.43 -5.15
N TYR A 535 -2.72 -26.57 -3.88
CA TYR A 535 -3.26 -27.57 -3.00
C TYR A 535 -3.69 -26.91 -1.71
N ASP A 536 -4.95 -27.04 -1.36
CA ASP A 536 -5.59 -26.36 -0.25
C ASP A 536 -6.35 -27.38 0.61
N ILE A 537 -5.96 -27.49 1.87
CA ILE A 537 -6.67 -28.20 2.93
C ILE A 537 -6.86 -27.25 4.11
N ARG A 538 -7.76 -27.55 5.03
CA ARG A 538 -8.13 -26.66 6.16
C ARG A 538 -6.94 -26.03 6.90
N THR A 539 -5.84 -26.75 7.00
CA THR A 539 -4.66 -26.34 7.77
C THR A 539 -3.43 -26.10 6.92
N PHE A 540 -3.50 -26.37 5.64
CA PHE A 540 -2.33 -26.37 4.77
C PHE A 540 -2.68 -25.78 3.40
N TYR A 541 -1.86 -24.87 2.92
CA TYR A 541 -1.93 -24.29 1.59
C TYR A 541 -0.57 -24.41 0.91
N PHE A 542 -0.57 -24.86 -0.31
CA PHE A 542 0.61 -24.90 -1.16
C PHE A 542 0.26 -24.37 -2.54
N SER A 543 1.07 -23.47 -3.09
CA SER A 543 1.00 -23.11 -4.50
C SER A 543 2.38 -23.02 -5.12
N PHE A 544 2.46 -23.45 -6.36
CA PHE A 544 3.64 -23.35 -7.19
C PHE A 544 3.25 -22.85 -8.58
N SER A 545 3.76 -21.69 -8.98
CA SER A 545 3.34 -20.99 -10.20
C SER A 545 4.58 -20.59 -11.03
N PRO A 546 5.15 -21.51 -11.82
CA PRO A 546 6.17 -21.18 -12.80
C PRO A 546 5.55 -20.47 -14.00
N GLN A 547 6.22 -19.42 -14.46
CA GLN A 547 5.85 -18.66 -15.64
C GLN A 547 7.09 -18.43 -16.50
N TYR A 548 6.98 -18.78 -17.77
CA TYR A 548 8.01 -18.51 -18.76
C TYR A 548 7.47 -17.58 -19.84
N SER A 549 8.19 -16.51 -20.10
CA SER A 549 7.89 -15.55 -21.15
C SER A 549 9.04 -15.51 -22.16
N TRP A 550 8.67 -15.45 -23.45
CA TRP A 550 9.64 -15.36 -24.55
C TRP A 550 9.13 -14.44 -25.66
N GLY A 551 10.03 -13.93 -26.47
CA GLY A 551 9.73 -13.02 -27.55
C GLY A 551 10.81 -11.96 -27.72
N THR A 552 10.49 -10.70 -27.56
CA THR A 552 11.45 -9.58 -27.63
C THR A 552 12.48 -9.64 -26.49
N TRP A 553 12.08 -10.17 -25.34
CA TRP A 553 12.92 -10.52 -24.18
C TRP A 553 12.45 -11.85 -23.61
N GLN A 554 13.31 -12.48 -22.83
CA GLN A 554 13.01 -13.75 -22.18
C GLN A 554 13.04 -13.57 -20.68
N GLU A 555 12.11 -14.19 -19.99
CA GLU A 555 11.98 -14.09 -18.54
C GLU A 555 11.44 -15.41 -18.00
N LEU A 556 12.03 -15.91 -16.94
CA LEU A 556 11.50 -17.02 -16.16
C LEU A 556 11.25 -16.56 -14.74
N THR A 557 10.03 -16.65 -14.31
CA THR A 557 9.63 -16.39 -12.92
C THR A 557 8.94 -17.62 -12.36
N PHE A 558 9.06 -17.84 -11.07
CA PHE A 558 8.19 -18.79 -10.39
C PHE A 558 7.87 -18.29 -8.99
N ASN A 559 6.66 -18.59 -8.53
CA ASN A 559 6.24 -18.28 -7.18
C ASN A 559 5.94 -19.59 -6.47
N LEU A 560 6.58 -19.80 -5.33
CA LEU A 560 6.32 -20.89 -4.42
C LEU A 560 5.74 -20.31 -3.14
N ASN A 561 4.52 -20.68 -2.81
CA ASN A 561 3.89 -20.30 -1.55
C ASN A 561 3.50 -21.55 -0.78
N PHE A 562 3.81 -21.51 0.49
CA PHE A 562 3.47 -22.54 1.44
C PHE A 562 2.90 -21.85 2.68
N ALA A 563 1.77 -22.29 3.17
CA ALA A 563 1.20 -21.77 4.40
C ALA A 563 0.62 -22.93 5.22
N TRP A 564 0.90 -22.95 6.50
CA TRP A 564 0.41 -23.95 7.43
C TRP A 564 -0.23 -23.29 8.65
N LEU A 565 -1.50 -23.60 8.88
CA LEU A 565 -2.26 -23.18 10.06
C LEU A 565 -2.16 -24.27 11.13
N PHE A 566 -1.42 -24.02 12.19
CA PHE A 566 -1.26 -24.98 13.32
C PHE A 566 -2.50 -25.03 14.21
N ASN A 567 -3.19 -23.88 14.32
CA ASN A 567 -4.46 -23.73 15.02
C ASN A 567 -5.18 -22.54 14.38
N ASN A 568 -6.36 -22.17 14.89
CA ASN A 568 -7.18 -21.08 14.30
C ASN A 568 -6.46 -19.71 14.23
N ASN A 569 -5.33 -19.56 14.90
CA ASN A 569 -4.65 -18.27 15.05
C ASN A 569 -3.14 -18.29 14.72
N SER A 570 -2.53 -19.45 14.45
CA SER A 570 -1.09 -19.57 14.22
C SER A 570 -0.79 -20.02 12.79
N LEU A 571 0.09 -19.31 12.10
CA LEU A 571 0.41 -19.49 10.69
C LEU A 571 1.93 -19.54 10.49
N LEU A 572 2.40 -20.53 9.74
CA LEU A 572 3.72 -20.53 9.09
C LEU A 572 3.49 -20.26 7.60
N GLU A 573 4.07 -19.21 7.08
CA GLU A 573 4.04 -18.88 5.66
C GLU A 573 5.46 -18.79 5.10
N PHE A 574 5.65 -19.38 3.94
CA PHE A 574 6.90 -19.36 3.20
C PHE A 574 6.59 -18.95 1.76
N LYS A 575 7.25 -17.90 1.26
CA LYS A 575 7.15 -17.42 -0.11
C LYS A 575 8.53 -17.34 -0.72
N LEU A 576 8.68 -17.93 -1.88
CA LEU A 576 9.90 -17.85 -2.68
C LEU A 576 9.53 -17.37 -4.08
N SER A 577 10.13 -16.26 -4.51
CA SER A 577 9.91 -15.67 -5.82
C SER A 577 11.27 -15.27 -6.42
N PRO A 578 11.88 -16.08 -7.24
CA PRO A 578 13.05 -15.69 -8.02
C PRO A 578 12.61 -14.82 -9.19
N PHE A 579 13.38 -13.80 -9.45
CA PHE A 579 13.26 -12.93 -10.60
C PHE A 579 14.55 -13.01 -11.42
N ILE A 580 14.44 -13.28 -12.70
CA ILE A 580 15.58 -13.44 -13.60
C ILE A 580 15.41 -12.45 -14.73
N ASP A 581 16.22 -11.39 -14.68
CA ASP A 581 16.41 -10.44 -15.79
C ASP A 581 17.56 -10.90 -16.66
N ASP A 582 17.38 -10.84 -17.99
CA ASP A 582 18.37 -11.09 -19.04
C ASP A 582 18.92 -12.53 -19.18
N PHE A 583 18.29 -13.23 -20.11
CA PHE A 583 18.76 -14.50 -20.63
C PHE A 583 19.56 -14.34 -21.95
N GLU A 584 20.49 -13.43 -22.04
CA GLU A 584 21.24 -13.22 -23.29
C GLU A 584 22.08 -14.45 -23.74
N GLU A 585 22.32 -15.41 -22.84
CA GLU A 585 23.20 -16.58 -23.14
C GLU A 585 22.46 -17.93 -23.21
N ILE A 586 21.13 -17.98 -23.03
CA ILE A 586 20.41 -19.25 -23.07
C ILE A 586 19.71 -19.41 -24.42
N GLU A 587 20.02 -20.52 -25.15
CA GLU A 587 19.27 -20.86 -26.38
C GLU A 587 17.77 -20.83 -26.14
N PRO A 588 16.98 -20.11 -26.97
CA PRO A 588 15.56 -19.96 -26.76
C PRO A 588 14.88 -21.33 -26.74
N LEU A 589 14.13 -21.60 -25.65
CA LEU A 589 13.25 -22.74 -25.56
C LEU A 589 12.14 -22.56 -26.59
N SER A 590 12.33 -23.07 -27.80
CA SER A 590 11.25 -23.12 -28.79
C SER A 590 10.26 -24.23 -28.39
N LEU A 591 8.96 -24.00 -28.62
CA LEU A 591 7.92 -25.01 -28.40
C LEU A 591 8.24 -26.36 -29.09
N HIS A 592 9.03 -26.35 -30.18
CA HIS A 592 9.47 -27.54 -30.90
C HIS A 592 10.57 -28.35 -30.18
N ASN A 593 11.29 -27.74 -29.23
CA ASN A 593 12.42 -28.35 -28.53
C ASN A 593 12.24 -28.36 -27.01
N PHE A 594 11.02 -28.18 -26.51
CA PHE A 594 10.73 -28.25 -25.08
C PHE A 594 10.98 -29.68 -24.56
N SER A 595 11.97 -29.84 -23.70
CA SER A 595 12.14 -31.08 -22.93
C SER A 595 12.25 -30.74 -21.45
N ILE A 596 11.71 -31.59 -20.61
CA ILE A 596 11.78 -31.46 -19.15
C ILE A 596 13.22 -31.30 -18.67
N ASN A 597 14.18 -31.98 -19.31
CA ASN A 597 15.60 -31.87 -18.99
C ASN A 597 16.20 -30.48 -19.36
N LYS A 598 15.74 -29.87 -20.46
CA LYS A 598 16.12 -28.48 -20.80
C LYS A 598 15.54 -27.47 -19.82
N PHE A 599 14.30 -27.69 -19.39
CA PHE A 599 13.66 -26.90 -18.34
C PHE A 599 14.45 -26.96 -17.02
N PHE A 600 14.82 -28.17 -16.55
CA PHE A 600 15.64 -28.30 -15.34
C PHE A 600 17.06 -27.75 -15.49
N ARG A 601 17.68 -27.80 -16.67
CA ARG A 601 18.96 -27.12 -16.93
C ARG A 601 18.79 -25.61 -16.88
N CYS A 602 17.73 -25.09 -17.46
CA CYS A 602 17.37 -23.66 -17.40
C CYS A 602 17.21 -23.23 -15.95
N VAL A 603 16.43 -23.96 -15.15
CA VAL A 603 16.24 -23.70 -13.73
C VAL A 603 17.56 -23.75 -12.96
N LYS A 604 18.46 -24.68 -13.29
CA LYS A 604 19.79 -24.77 -12.65
C LYS A 604 20.69 -23.59 -13.02
N GLN A 605 20.77 -23.21 -14.30
CA GLN A 605 21.52 -22.03 -14.73
C GLN A 605 20.92 -20.72 -14.19
N CYS A 606 19.59 -20.66 -14.11
CA CYS A 606 18.87 -19.56 -13.49
C CYS A 606 19.16 -19.42 -12.00
N SER A 607 19.44 -20.52 -11.29
CA SER A 607 19.77 -20.48 -9.86
C SER A 607 21.13 -19.82 -9.57
N GLU A 608 21.99 -19.71 -10.57
CA GLU A 608 23.33 -19.09 -10.45
C GLU A 608 23.31 -17.58 -10.79
N SER A 609 22.32 -17.12 -11.56
CA SER A 609 22.19 -15.73 -12.02
C SER A 609 20.92 -15.01 -11.56
N ALA A 610 20.05 -15.68 -10.82
CA ALA A 610 18.75 -15.17 -10.45
C ALA A 610 18.76 -14.23 -9.23
N ASP A 611 17.98 -13.17 -9.30
CA ASP A 611 17.65 -12.35 -8.14
C ASP A 611 16.56 -13.07 -7.30
N TRP A 612 16.98 -13.67 -6.18
CA TRP A 612 16.09 -14.45 -5.31
C TRP A 612 15.41 -13.55 -4.28
N ARG A 613 14.07 -13.60 -4.23
CA ARG A 613 13.31 -13.01 -3.15
C ARG A 613 12.71 -14.13 -2.30
N LEU A 614 13.21 -14.24 -1.08
CA LEU A 614 12.72 -15.18 -0.09
C LEU A 614 11.99 -14.40 1.01
N SER A 615 10.76 -14.75 1.29
CA SER A 615 10.02 -14.27 2.45
C SER A 615 9.52 -15.44 3.27
N THR A 616 9.88 -15.49 4.55
CA THR A 616 9.37 -16.45 5.51
C THR A 616 8.70 -15.69 6.63
N THR A 617 7.44 -15.98 6.88
CA THR A 617 6.66 -15.36 7.97
C THR A 617 6.16 -16.45 8.89
N LEU A 618 6.50 -16.35 10.15
CA LEU A 618 5.99 -17.21 11.22
C LEU A 618 5.13 -16.35 12.15
N LYS A 619 3.85 -16.66 12.25
CA LYS A 619 2.91 -16.04 13.18
C LYS A 619 2.43 -17.10 14.15
N LEU A 620 2.82 -17.00 15.41
CA LEU A 620 2.35 -17.87 16.47
C LEU A 620 1.43 -17.06 17.39
N ARG A 621 0.19 -17.50 17.53
CA ARG A 621 -0.79 -16.96 18.46
C ARG A 621 -1.24 -18.08 19.39
N PHE A 622 -1.03 -17.89 20.67
CA PHE A 622 -1.33 -18.88 21.70
C PHE A 622 -2.51 -18.42 22.53
#